data_fef4bf24f69bb2a97abe1e4990ff516f
#
_entry.id   fef4bf24f69bb2a97abe1e4990ff516f
#
_cell.length_a   1.000
_cell.length_b   1.000
_cell.length_c   1.000
_cell.angle_alpha   90.00
_cell.angle_beta   90.00
_cell.angle_gamma   90.00
#
_symmetry.space_group_name_H-M   'P 1'
#
loop_
_entity.id
_entity.type
_entity.pdbx_description
1 polymer ?
#
loop_
_entity_poly.entity_id
_entity_poly.type
_entity_poly.pdbx_seq_one_letter_code
_entity_poly.pdbx_strand_id
1 'polypeptide(L)'
;MKAIKFFAISAMAAAMITSCSTDDELSQSNYPSDNIIRVTAGVNNAKTRAEGQGTEMDKDFSLTIVNKNAPKYTYTDKVFSKKSGDWACSETLLWQKSDALVDIVAFAPAQTGKFNGVYADGSIQPITYSVADDQSTKSDNNDLLYYYAKDFNPGTSLDKGKLNIQFNHAFCMIDINVTLGTEFNKPSIPTTSPIIKVTLGGTKIAANVNVTNAASVVTASGEATATDITTTNGSFTTAADPEKNAISRFSCIAIPQTVGANTFKVSLMTAGKRYEWTSAEPVEL
;
A
#
# COMPACT_ATOMS: atom_id res chain seq x y z
N MET A 1 -59.96 -46.17 -10.63
CA MET A 1 -59.68 -47.01 -11.78
C MET A 1 -58.25 -46.73 -12.26
N LYS A 2 -57.35 -47.71 -12.03
CA LYS A 2 -56.39 -48.31 -12.98
C LYS A 2 -55.43 -47.28 -13.65
N ALA A 3 -54.14 -47.44 -13.73
CA ALA A 3 -53.34 -48.66 -13.78
C ALA A 3 -51.90 -48.34 -13.42
N ILE A 4 -51.29 -49.28 -12.73
CA ILE A 4 -49.85 -49.48 -12.49
C ILE A 4 -49.21 -49.91 -13.79
N LYS A 5 -48.05 -49.30 -14.17
CA LYS A 5 -47.13 -49.89 -15.10
C LYS A 5 -45.72 -49.94 -14.50
N PHE A 6 -45.31 -51.17 -14.22
CA PHE A 6 -43.95 -51.57 -13.94
C PHE A 6 -43.09 -51.36 -15.18
N PHE A 7 -41.90 -50.82 -14.99
CA PHE A 7 -40.82 -50.97 -15.98
C PHE A 7 -39.57 -51.54 -15.31
N ALA A 8 -39.07 -52.53 -16.01
CA ALA A 8 -38.05 -53.45 -15.58
C ALA A 8 -36.69 -52.83 -15.35
N ILE A 9 -36.05 -53.36 -14.32
CA ILE A 9 -34.62 -53.16 -14.03
C ILE A 9 -33.84 -54.02 -14.97
N SER A 10 -33.02 -53.39 -15.87
CA SER A 10 -31.93 -54.06 -16.56
C SER A 10 -30.62 -53.73 -15.82
N ALA A 11 -30.14 -54.69 -15.07
CA ALA A 11 -28.80 -54.69 -14.49
C ALA A 11 -27.77 -54.80 -15.61
N MET A 12 -27.08 -53.69 -15.92
CA MET A 12 -25.80 -53.71 -16.61
C MET A 12 -24.70 -53.72 -15.56
N ALA A 13 -24.04 -54.86 -15.45
CA ALA A 13 -22.77 -54.99 -14.76
C ALA A 13 -21.69 -54.22 -15.54
N ALA A 14 -21.45 -52.98 -15.17
CA ALA A 14 -20.26 -52.28 -15.59
C ALA A 14 -19.09 -52.77 -14.72
N ALA A 15 -18.15 -53.45 -15.36
CA ALA A 15 -16.87 -53.78 -14.79
C ALA A 15 -16.21 -52.50 -14.28
N MET A 16 -16.10 -52.33 -12.96
CA MET A 16 -15.25 -51.35 -12.35
C MET A 16 -13.82 -51.72 -12.63
N ILE A 17 -13.24 -51.09 -13.62
CA ILE A 17 -11.80 -50.96 -13.68
C ILE A 17 -11.46 -50.01 -12.56
N THR A 18 -11.10 -50.54 -11.39
CA THR A 18 -10.35 -49.79 -10.40
C THR A 18 -8.99 -49.53 -11.00
N SER A 19 -8.92 -48.45 -11.80
CA SER A 19 -7.68 -47.73 -11.96
C SER A 19 -7.38 -47.17 -10.59
N CYS A 20 -6.52 -47.84 -9.83
CA CYS A 20 -5.70 -47.21 -8.83
C CYS A 20 -4.83 -46.19 -9.56
N SER A 21 -5.36 -45.01 -9.86
CA SER A 21 -4.54 -43.84 -9.82
C SER A 21 -4.22 -43.65 -8.33
N THR A 22 -3.11 -44.16 -7.91
CA THR A 22 -2.36 -43.52 -6.87
C THR A 22 -2.03 -42.13 -7.41
N ASP A 23 -3.01 -41.23 -7.35
CA ASP A 23 -2.71 -39.84 -7.14
C ASP A 23 -2.07 -39.81 -5.75
N ASP A 24 -0.80 -40.21 -5.71
CA ASP A 24 0.13 -39.54 -4.89
C ASP A 24 -0.05 -38.06 -5.23
N GLU A 25 -0.93 -37.35 -4.51
CA GLU A 25 -0.72 -35.97 -4.21
C GLU A 25 0.59 -35.94 -3.39
N LEU A 26 1.70 -36.22 -4.10
CA LEU A 26 2.98 -35.66 -3.76
C LEU A 26 2.66 -34.19 -3.64
N SER A 27 2.56 -33.71 -2.39
CA SER A 27 2.49 -32.30 -2.07
C SER A 27 3.57 -31.64 -2.92
N GLN A 28 3.15 -31.08 -4.07
CA GLN A 28 4.10 -30.39 -4.96
C GLN A 28 4.73 -29.33 -4.06
N SER A 29 5.98 -29.52 -3.74
CA SER A 29 6.74 -28.58 -2.98
C SER A 29 6.57 -27.23 -3.69
N ASN A 30 6.00 -26.25 -3.00
CA ASN A 30 5.87 -24.89 -3.55
C ASN A 30 7.24 -24.25 -3.83
N TYR A 31 8.31 -24.94 -3.52
CA TYR A 31 9.66 -24.50 -3.75
C TYR A 31 10.08 -24.75 -5.21
N PRO A 32 10.60 -23.73 -5.94
CA PRO A 32 10.97 -23.86 -7.34
C PRO A 32 12.23 -24.74 -7.49
N SER A 33 12.18 -25.71 -8.42
CA SER A 33 13.28 -26.64 -8.68
C SER A 33 14.56 -25.97 -9.21
N ASP A 34 14.43 -24.80 -9.80
CA ASP A 34 15.53 -23.98 -10.32
C ASP A 34 16.07 -22.96 -9.30
N ASN A 35 15.50 -22.95 -8.09
CA ASN A 35 15.80 -22.01 -7.01
C ASN A 35 15.60 -20.52 -7.36
N ILE A 36 15.03 -20.18 -8.52
CA ILE A 36 14.88 -18.77 -8.93
C ILE A 36 13.80 -18.09 -8.08
N ILE A 37 14.12 -16.90 -7.58
CA ILE A 37 13.19 -16.04 -6.85
C ILE A 37 12.26 -15.35 -7.85
N ARG A 38 11.00 -15.73 -7.81
CA ARG A 38 9.90 -15.09 -8.56
C ARG A 38 8.95 -14.43 -7.59
N VAL A 39 8.40 -13.28 -7.97
CA VAL A 39 7.53 -12.50 -7.07
C VAL A 39 6.19 -12.21 -7.71
N THR A 40 5.18 -12.08 -6.85
CA THR A 40 3.91 -11.39 -7.13
C THR A 40 3.78 -10.24 -6.16
N ALA A 41 3.15 -9.15 -6.57
CA ALA A 41 2.99 -8.00 -5.69
C ALA A 41 1.58 -7.42 -5.78
N GLY A 42 1.03 -7.07 -4.62
CA GLY A 42 -0.26 -6.41 -4.44
C GLY A 42 -0.23 -5.45 -3.27
N VAL A 43 -1.32 -4.72 -3.04
CA VAL A 43 -1.46 -3.76 -1.95
C VAL A 43 -2.62 -4.17 -1.05
N ASN A 44 -2.38 -4.26 0.25
CA ASN A 44 -3.40 -4.51 1.26
C ASN A 44 -4.31 -3.27 1.43
N ASN A 45 -5.62 -3.51 1.64
CA ASN A 45 -6.59 -2.47 1.97
C ASN A 45 -6.67 -1.31 0.95
N ALA A 46 -6.48 -1.59 -0.34
CA ALA A 46 -6.58 -0.59 -1.41
C ALA A 46 -7.94 0.16 -1.44
N LYS A 47 -8.98 -0.39 -0.80
CA LYS A 47 -10.34 0.19 -0.78
C LYS A 47 -10.49 1.46 0.07
N THR A 48 -9.52 1.78 0.92
CA THR A 48 -9.62 2.92 1.85
C THR A 48 -8.89 4.17 1.34
N ARG A 49 -8.24 4.10 0.17
CA ARG A 49 -7.44 5.22 -0.36
C ARG A 49 -7.91 5.57 -1.76
N ALA A 50 -8.11 6.86 -1.97
CA ALA A 50 -8.45 7.59 -3.20
C ALA A 50 -9.08 6.80 -4.36
N GLU A 51 -10.13 7.36 -4.95
CA GLU A 51 -10.72 6.86 -6.20
C GLU A 51 -9.63 6.51 -7.23
N GLY A 52 -9.56 5.22 -7.61
CA GLY A 52 -8.70 4.74 -8.69
C GLY A 52 -7.46 3.93 -8.31
N GLN A 53 -7.17 3.72 -7.03
CA GLN A 53 -6.10 2.79 -6.62
C GLN A 53 -6.66 1.37 -6.52
N GLY A 54 -6.38 0.54 -7.52
CA GLY A 54 -6.70 -0.88 -7.52
C GLY A 54 -5.84 -1.66 -6.52
N THR A 55 -6.21 -2.93 -6.29
CA THR A 55 -5.38 -3.89 -5.53
C THR A 55 -4.09 -4.27 -6.27
N GLU A 56 -3.96 -3.84 -7.52
CA GLU A 56 -2.77 -4.10 -8.33
C GLU A 56 -1.68 -3.10 -8.01
N MET A 57 -0.49 -3.65 -7.81
CA MET A 57 0.74 -2.88 -7.69
C MET A 57 1.25 -2.55 -9.09
N ASP A 58 1.47 -1.27 -9.39
CA ASP A 58 1.94 -0.76 -10.68
C ASP A 58 3.29 -0.01 -10.59
N LYS A 59 3.78 0.21 -9.36
CA LYS A 59 5.04 0.92 -9.11
C LYS A 59 6.19 -0.04 -8.98
N ASP A 60 7.34 0.32 -9.51
CA ASP A 60 8.59 -0.38 -9.24
C ASP A 60 8.85 -0.40 -7.73
N PHE A 61 9.35 -1.50 -7.23
CA PHE A 61 9.69 -1.65 -5.82
C PHE A 61 11.11 -2.20 -5.63
N SER A 62 11.71 -1.87 -4.50
CA SER A 62 12.98 -2.44 -4.06
C SER A 62 12.73 -3.61 -3.12
N LEU A 63 13.51 -4.68 -3.30
CA LEU A 63 13.46 -5.90 -2.50
C LEU A 63 14.82 -6.17 -1.87
N THR A 64 14.85 -6.40 -0.57
CA THR A 64 16.00 -6.88 0.18
C THR A 64 15.66 -8.23 0.81
N ILE A 65 16.52 -9.21 0.61
CA ILE A 65 16.44 -10.53 1.22
C ILE A 65 17.73 -10.75 2.01
N VAL A 66 17.60 -11.00 3.30
CA VAL A 66 18.73 -11.22 4.21
C VAL A 66 18.80 -12.69 4.59
N ASN A 67 19.85 -13.34 4.11
CA ASN A 67 20.19 -14.71 4.56
C ASN A 67 21.34 -14.65 5.56
N LYS A 68 21.03 -14.74 6.86
CA LYS A 68 22.00 -14.63 7.95
C LYS A 68 23.07 -15.75 7.93
N ASN A 69 22.71 -16.91 7.36
CA ASN A 69 23.60 -18.07 7.33
C ASN A 69 24.39 -18.22 6.04
N ALA A 70 24.04 -17.47 4.99
CA ALA A 70 24.67 -17.56 3.69
C ALA A 70 24.69 -16.18 2.99
N PRO A 71 25.66 -15.33 3.30
CA PRO A 71 25.73 -13.95 2.79
C PRO A 71 25.68 -13.82 1.27
N LYS A 72 26.17 -14.81 0.52
CA LYS A 72 26.09 -14.79 -0.96
C LYS A 72 24.65 -14.88 -1.51
N TYR A 73 23.67 -15.24 -0.67
CA TYR A 73 22.24 -15.24 -0.98
C TYR A 73 21.51 -14.10 -0.26
N THR A 74 22.25 -13.09 0.18
CA THR A 74 21.71 -11.82 0.63
C THR A 74 21.68 -10.84 -0.53
N TYR A 75 20.53 -10.25 -0.80
CA TYR A 75 20.30 -9.32 -1.88
C TYR A 75 19.76 -8.02 -1.28
N THR A 76 20.45 -6.92 -1.54
CA THR A 76 20.07 -5.61 -1.01
C THR A 76 19.55 -4.72 -2.13
N ASP A 77 18.41 -4.07 -1.90
CA ASP A 77 17.85 -3.00 -2.72
C ASP A 77 17.69 -3.37 -4.22
N LYS A 78 17.29 -4.61 -4.49
CA LYS A 78 17.09 -5.09 -5.87
C LYS A 78 15.76 -4.59 -6.41
N VAL A 79 15.80 -3.88 -7.52
CA VAL A 79 14.63 -3.27 -8.12
C VAL A 79 13.87 -4.29 -8.97
N PHE A 80 12.59 -4.41 -8.70
CA PHE A 80 11.62 -5.17 -9.48
C PHE A 80 10.71 -4.21 -10.24
N SER A 81 10.60 -4.44 -11.54
CA SER A 81 9.72 -3.69 -12.44
C SER A 81 8.74 -4.64 -13.13
N LYS A 82 7.54 -4.16 -13.42
CA LYS A 82 6.52 -4.96 -14.11
C LYS A 82 6.83 -4.99 -15.61
N LYS A 83 7.04 -6.19 -16.15
CA LYS A 83 7.30 -6.45 -17.58
C LYS A 83 6.29 -7.43 -18.11
N SER A 84 5.45 -7.02 -19.06
CA SER A 84 4.41 -7.87 -19.68
C SER A 84 3.51 -8.61 -18.68
N GLY A 85 3.23 -7.98 -17.54
CA GLY A 85 2.38 -8.54 -16.48
C GLY A 85 3.14 -9.22 -15.34
N ASP A 86 4.37 -9.67 -15.55
CA ASP A 86 5.20 -10.28 -14.52
C ASP A 86 6.21 -9.29 -13.91
N TRP A 87 6.54 -9.51 -12.64
CA TRP A 87 7.59 -8.77 -11.96
C TRP A 87 8.97 -9.36 -12.25
N ALA A 88 9.90 -8.53 -12.69
CA ALA A 88 11.26 -8.95 -13.04
C ALA A 88 12.31 -8.02 -12.47
N CYS A 89 13.41 -8.62 -12.00
CA CYS A 89 14.66 -7.92 -11.68
C CYS A 89 15.64 -8.05 -12.86
N SER A 90 16.57 -7.11 -12.98
CA SER A 90 17.64 -7.17 -14.00
C SER A 90 18.62 -8.33 -13.78
N GLU A 91 18.70 -8.83 -12.54
CA GLU A 91 19.55 -9.94 -12.13
C GLU A 91 18.71 -11.16 -11.78
N THR A 92 19.24 -12.36 -12.00
CA THR A 92 18.64 -13.60 -11.50
C THR A 92 18.98 -13.77 -10.02
N LEU A 93 17.97 -13.71 -9.16
CA LEU A 93 18.12 -13.95 -7.73
C LEU A 93 17.75 -15.39 -7.41
N LEU A 94 18.50 -16.01 -6.48
CA LEU A 94 18.33 -17.42 -6.14
C LEU A 94 18.07 -17.61 -4.65
N TRP A 95 17.12 -18.47 -4.31
CA TRP A 95 17.05 -19.06 -2.97
C TRP A 95 18.26 -19.95 -2.70
N GLN A 96 18.74 -19.99 -1.47
CA GLN A 96 19.81 -20.91 -1.10
C GLN A 96 19.32 -22.36 -1.13
N LYS A 97 18.21 -22.62 -0.45
CA LYS A 97 17.53 -23.91 -0.30
C LYS A 97 16.14 -23.69 0.31
N SER A 98 15.29 -24.71 0.25
CA SER A 98 13.89 -24.63 0.69
C SER A 98 13.71 -24.32 2.19
N ASP A 99 14.62 -24.80 3.05
CA ASP A 99 14.54 -24.64 4.51
C ASP A 99 15.44 -23.50 5.05
N ALA A 100 16.06 -22.70 4.20
CA ALA A 100 16.85 -21.56 4.63
C ALA A 100 15.95 -20.38 5.01
N LEU A 101 15.88 -20.06 6.29
CA LEU A 101 15.14 -18.90 6.77
C LEU A 101 15.81 -17.60 6.35
N VAL A 102 15.01 -16.66 5.87
CA VAL A 102 15.46 -15.34 5.45
C VAL A 102 14.54 -14.24 5.99
N ASP A 103 15.09 -13.07 6.23
CA ASP A 103 14.28 -11.87 6.47
C ASP A 103 14.08 -11.14 5.13
N ILE A 104 12.86 -10.71 4.87
CA ILE A 104 12.50 -10.05 3.60
C ILE A 104 11.91 -8.69 3.91
N VAL A 105 12.41 -7.65 3.23
CA VAL A 105 11.78 -6.33 3.21
C VAL A 105 11.64 -5.83 1.79
N ALA A 106 10.53 -5.15 1.50
CA ALA A 106 10.34 -4.45 0.25
C ALA A 106 9.71 -3.08 0.49
N PHE A 107 10.07 -2.12 -0.38
CA PHE A 107 9.52 -0.77 -0.38
C PHE A 107 9.07 -0.36 -1.78
N ALA A 108 7.94 0.30 -1.88
CA ALA A 108 7.46 0.92 -3.09
C ALA A 108 7.01 2.38 -2.81
N PRO A 109 7.35 3.35 -3.66
CA PRO A 109 8.22 3.20 -4.83
C PRO A 109 9.63 2.72 -4.45
N ALA A 110 10.37 2.20 -5.41
CA ALA A 110 11.72 1.68 -5.20
C ALA A 110 12.62 2.70 -4.49
N GLN A 111 13.30 2.28 -3.42
CA GLN A 111 14.13 3.13 -2.55
C GLN A 111 15.63 2.96 -2.85
N THR A 112 15.98 2.90 -4.14
CA THR A 112 17.37 2.66 -4.58
C THR A 112 18.35 3.64 -3.95
N GLY A 113 19.38 3.11 -3.29
CA GLY A 113 20.43 3.89 -2.61
C GLY A 113 19.99 4.59 -1.32
N LYS A 114 18.74 4.46 -0.89
CA LYS A 114 18.26 4.98 0.40
C LYS A 114 18.19 3.92 1.49
N PHE A 115 18.04 2.67 1.08
CA PHE A 115 18.05 1.55 2.00
C PHE A 115 19.50 1.11 2.20
N ASN A 116 20.11 1.51 3.30
CA ASN A 116 21.50 1.17 3.64
C ASN A 116 21.70 -0.30 4.04
N GLY A 117 20.70 -1.14 3.72
CA GLY A 117 20.84 -2.57 3.85
C GLY A 117 20.66 -3.08 5.27
N VAL A 118 21.66 -3.78 5.73
CA VAL A 118 21.58 -4.62 6.92
C VAL A 118 22.70 -4.23 7.85
N TYR A 119 22.43 -4.17 9.15
CA TYR A 119 23.48 -4.07 10.15
C TYR A 119 24.40 -5.30 10.11
N ALA A 120 25.61 -5.18 10.67
CA ALA A 120 26.56 -6.28 10.71
C ALA A 120 26.03 -7.56 11.41
N ASP A 121 25.06 -7.42 12.28
CA ASP A 121 24.33 -8.52 12.94
C ASP A 121 23.23 -9.14 12.08
N GLY A 122 23.03 -8.65 10.84
CA GLY A 122 21.99 -9.11 9.93
C GLY A 122 20.62 -8.51 10.18
N SER A 123 20.47 -7.52 11.06
CA SER A 123 19.19 -6.82 11.25
C SER A 123 18.96 -5.77 10.17
N ILE A 124 17.68 -5.58 9.82
CA ILE A 124 17.26 -4.61 8.81
C ILE A 124 17.28 -3.20 9.40
N GLN A 125 17.95 -2.27 8.71
CA GLN A 125 18.05 -0.89 9.15
C GLN A 125 16.77 -0.10 8.85
N PRO A 126 16.40 0.87 9.71
CA PRO A 126 15.37 1.86 9.37
C PRO A 126 15.77 2.69 8.16
N ILE A 127 14.79 3.15 7.39
CA ILE A 127 14.97 4.15 6.35
C ILE A 127 14.38 5.49 6.78
N THR A 128 14.92 6.59 6.24
CA THR A 128 14.29 7.90 6.36
C THR A 128 13.51 8.19 5.08
N TYR A 129 12.27 8.64 5.24
CA TYR A 129 11.41 9.01 4.11
C TYR A 129 10.70 10.33 4.39
N SER A 130 10.45 11.11 3.33
CA SER A 130 9.72 12.37 3.44
C SER A 130 8.59 12.42 2.43
N VAL A 131 7.44 12.91 2.83
CA VAL A 131 6.38 13.32 1.91
C VAL A 131 6.67 14.73 1.39
N ALA A 132 6.17 15.06 0.19
CA ALA A 132 6.30 16.41 -0.33
C ALA A 132 5.44 17.39 0.49
N ASP A 133 5.93 18.61 0.65
CA ASP A 133 5.18 19.74 1.21
C ASP A 133 4.18 20.29 0.19
N ASP A 134 4.47 20.21 -1.10
CA ASP A 134 3.51 20.53 -2.16
C ASP A 134 2.99 19.24 -2.80
N GLN A 135 1.75 18.91 -2.48
CA GLN A 135 1.01 17.77 -3.04
C GLN A 135 -0.15 18.24 -3.92
N SER A 136 -0.12 19.50 -4.42
CA SER A 136 -1.14 20.04 -5.31
C SER A 136 -1.28 19.27 -6.62
N THR A 137 -0.21 18.62 -7.04
CA THR A 137 -0.19 17.63 -8.13
C THR A 137 -0.06 16.22 -7.52
N LYS A 138 -0.90 15.29 -7.96
CA LYS A 138 -0.81 13.89 -7.52
C LYS A 138 0.58 13.35 -7.83
N SER A 139 1.22 12.81 -6.82
CA SER A 139 2.50 12.11 -6.94
C SER A 139 2.45 10.83 -6.15
N ASP A 140 2.70 9.72 -6.83
CA ASP A 140 2.76 8.41 -6.21
C ASP A 140 3.93 8.26 -5.24
N ASN A 141 4.90 9.18 -5.31
CA ASN A 141 6.06 9.16 -4.41
C ASN A 141 5.74 9.62 -2.99
N ASN A 142 4.56 10.19 -2.72
CA ASN A 142 4.19 10.57 -1.36
C ASN A 142 3.71 9.38 -0.52
N ASP A 143 3.22 8.31 -1.16
CA ASP A 143 2.69 7.14 -0.46
C ASP A 143 3.74 6.01 -0.45
N LEU A 144 4.47 5.91 0.65
CA LEU A 144 5.41 4.82 0.87
C LEU A 144 4.65 3.56 1.26
N LEU A 145 4.89 2.51 0.50
CA LEU A 145 4.41 1.17 0.77
C LEU A 145 5.56 0.30 1.30
N TYR A 146 5.27 -0.59 2.23
CA TYR A 146 6.27 -1.51 2.77
C TYR A 146 5.73 -2.94 2.91
N TYR A 147 6.64 -3.89 2.85
CA TYR A 147 6.41 -5.29 3.20
C TYR A 147 7.57 -5.77 4.08
N TYR A 148 7.26 -6.57 5.10
CA TYR A 148 8.26 -7.21 5.94
C TYR A 148 7.82 -8.62 6.31
N ALA A 149 8.72 -9.58 6.15
CA ALA A 149 8.56 -10.94 6.64
C ALA A 149 9.85 -11.37 7.35
N LYS A 150 9.73 -11.71 8.64
CA LYS A 150 10.82 -12.27 9.44
C LYS A 150 10.80 -13.78 9.34
N ASP A 151 12.00 -14.37 9.30
CA ASP A 151 12.20 -15.82 9.30
C ASP A 151 11.35 -16.55 8.24
N PHE A 152 11.23 -15.94 7.05
CA PHE A 152 10.47 -16.48 5.93
C PHE A 152 11.10 -17.79 5.46
N ASN A 153 10.30 -18.86 5.37
CA ASN A 153 10.73 -20.18 4.91
C ASN A 153 10.28 -20.42 3.46
N PRO A 154 11.18 -20.42 2.47
CA PRO A 154 10.79 -20.59 1.08
C PRO A 154 10.07 -21.92 0.79
N GLY A 155 10.42 -23.00 1.50
CA GLY A 155 9.80 -24.32 1.28
C GLY A 155 8.33 -24.42 1.67
N THR A 156 7.88 -23.57 2.59
CA THR A 156 6.50 -23.62 3.13
C THR A 156 5.69 -22.37 2.87
N SER A 157 6.35 -21.23 2.58
CA SER A 157 5.69 -19.92 2.55
C SER A 157 5.51 -19.32 1.14
N LEU A 158 6.10 -19.95 0.11
CA LEU A 158 5.86 -19.54 -1.27
C LEU A 158 4.44 -19.94 -1.71
N ASP A 159 3.82 -19.11 -2.53
CA ASP A 159 2.57 -19.42 -3.22
C ASP A 159 2.88 -19.83 -4.67
N LYS A 160 2.62 -21.10 -5.01
CA LYS A 160 2.90 -21.65 -6.35
C LYS A 160 4.30 -21.31 -6.88
N GLY A 161 5.30 -21.40 -6.00
CA GLY A 161 6.70 -21.12 -6.31
C GLY A 161 7.07 -19.64 -6.38
N LYS A 162 6.18 -18.72 -6.01
CA LYS A 162 6.40 -17.28 -6.03
C LYS A 162 6.34 -16.70 -4.62
N LEU A 163 7.18 -15.72 -4.36
CA LEU A 163 7.08 -14.87 -3.17
C LEU A 163 5.92 -13.88 -3.37
N ASN A 164 4.89 -14.00 -2.54
CA ASN A 164 3.74 -13.10 -2.60
C ASN A 164 3.97 -11.91 -1.67
N ILE A 165 4.24 -10.74 -2.25
CA ILE A 165 4.46 -9.49 -1.53
C ILE A 165 3.15 -8.72 -1.46
N GLN A 166 2.60 -8.58 -0.25
CA GLN A 166 1.40 -7.78 0.01
C GLN A 166 1.81 -6.53 0.78
N PHE A 167 1.89 -5.41 0.06
CA PHE A 167 2.34 -4.13 0.62
C PHE A 167 1.29 -3.53 1.56
N ASN A 168 1.78 -2.92 2.63
CA ASN A 168 1.02 -2.07 3.53
C ASN A 168 1.42 -0.61 3.31
N HIS A 169 0.50 0.31 3.51
CA HIS A 169 0.80 1.73 3.51
C HIS A 169 1.55 2.13 4.79
N ALA A 170 2.63 2.88 4.65
CA ALA A 170 3.37 3.43 5.79
C ALA A 170 2.72 4.71 6.32
N PHE A 171 2.07 5.49 5.45
CA PHE A 171 1.53 6.81 5.78
C PHE A 171 0.00 6.83 5.72
N CYS A 172 -0.60 7.86 6.30
CA CYS A 172 -2.04 8.07 6.28
C CYS A 172 -2.46 9.04 5.17
N MET A 173 -3.64 8.81 4.61
CA MET A 173 -4.30 9.77 3.73
C MET A 173 -5.25 10.63 4.56
N ILE A 174 -5.16 11.94 4.39
CA ILE A 174 -6.07 12.91 4.98
C ILE A 174 -7.05 13.39 3.92
N ASP A 175 -8.33 13.18 4.15
CA ASP A 175 -9.40 13.69 3.31
C ASP A 175 -10.08 14.88 3.98
N ILE A 176 -10.13 16.01 3.28
CA ILE A 176 -10.76 17.24 3.74
C ILE A 176 -11.99 17.52 2.89
N ASN A 177 -13.16 17.42 3.51
CA ASN A 177 -14.43 17.72 2.87
C ASN A 177 -14.91 19.09 3.36
N VAL A 178 -14.95 20.07 2.46
CA VAL A 178 -15.42 21.42 2.76
C VAL A 178 -16.81 21.61 2.20
N THR A 179 -17.79 21.73 3.09
CA THR A 179 -19.17 22.08 2.73
C THR A 179 -19.28 23.59 2.61
N LEU A 180 -19.61 24.08 1.41
CA LEU A 180 -19.77 25.51 1.15
C LEU A 180 -21.15 25.98 1.62
N GLY A 181 -21.22 27.14 2.24
CA GLY A 181 -22.49 27.76 2.58
C GLY A 181 -23.31 28.14 1.32
N THR A 182 -24.62 28.31 1.48
CA THR A 182 -25.54 28.63 0.38
C THR A 182 -25.28 30.02 -0.25
N GLU A 183 -24.55 30.88 0.46
CA GLU A 183 -24.09 32.16 -0.08
C GLU A 183 -23.17 32.02 -1.32
N PHE A 184 -22.48 30.88 -1.46
CA PHE A 184 -21.70 30.61 -2.66
C PHE A 184 -22.54 30.20 -3.86
N ASN A 185 -23.83 29.94 -3.70
CA ASN A 185 -24.74 29.61 -4.79
C ASN A 185 -25.38 30.82 -5.46
N LYS A 186 -24.99 32.05 -5.09
CA LYS A 186 -25.58 33.29 -5.61
C LYS A 186 -24.55 34.13 -6.36
N PRO A 187 -24.89 34.72 -7.53
CA PRO A 187 -26.19 34.70 -8.20
C PRO A 187 -26.51 33.40 -8.95
N SER A 188 -25.54 32.50 -9.12
CA SER A 188 -25.71 31.18 -9.75
C SER A 188 -24.94 30.12 -8.99
N ILE A 189 -25.38 28.87 -9.08
CA ILE A 189 -24.68 27.74 -8.48
C ILE A 189 -23.30 27.59 -9.14
N PRO A 190 -22.20 27.56 -8.38
CA PRO A 190 -20.87 27.45 -8.96
C PRO A 190 -20.68 26.09 -9.62
N THR A 191 -20.05 26.04 -10.78
CA THR A 191 -19.68 24.81 -11.49
C THR A 191 -18.28 24.33 -11.13
N THR A 192 -17.48 25.17 -10.49
CA THR A 192 -16.12 24.87 -10.02
C THR A 192 -15.96 25.31 -8.57
N SER A 193 -15.03 24.66 -7.85
CA SER A 193 -14.74 25.03 -6.48
C SER A 193 -14.25 26.47 -6.36
N PRO A 194 -14.84 27.29 -5.47
CA PRO A 194 -14.30 28.61 -5.15
C PRO A 194 -13.03 28.52 -4.28
N ILE A 195 -12.74 27.36 -3.71
CA ILE A 195 -11.52 27.13 -2.92
C ILE A 195 -10.41 26.76 -3.88
N ILE A 196 -9.37 27.57 -3.93
CA ILE A 196 -8.24 27.43 -4.86
C ILE A 196 -7.04 26.71 -4.25
N LYS A 197 -6.96 26.68 -2.90
CA LYS A 197 -5.88 26.03 -2.19
C LYS A 197 -6.33 25.63 -0.77
N VAL A 198 -5.90 24.45 -0.33
CA VAL A 198 -6.01 24.00 1.05
C VAL A 198 -4.62 23.58 1.54
N THR A 199 -4.27 23.95 2.77
CA THR A 199 -3.02 23.54 3.40
C THR A 199 -3.29 22.95 4.80
N LEU A 200 -2.53 21.91 5.14
CA LEU A 200 -2.40 21.38 6.50
C LEU A 200 -1.13 21.93 7.13
N GLY A 201 -1.25 22.56 8.28
CA GLY A 201 -0.10 23.09 9.02
C GLY A 201 0.16 22.37 10.34
N GLY A 202 1.39 22.52 10.82
CA GLY A 202 1.82 21.94 12.09
C GLY A 202 2.29 20.49 12.01
N THR A 203 2.35 19.89 10.82
CA THR A 203 2.76 18.51 10.62
C THR A 203 4.25 18.40 10.27
N LYS A 204 4.89 17.32 10.71
CA LYS A 204 6.23 16.94 10.22
C LYS A 204 6.08 16.13 8.94
N ILE A 205 6.96 16.38 7.99
CA ILE A 205 6.95 15.73 6.67
C ILE A 205 8.05 14.68 6.49
N ALA A 206 8.95 14.51 7.46
CA ALA A 206 9.97 13.47 7.46
C ALA A 206 9.73 12.44 8.57
N ALA A 207 9.97 11.18 8.27
CA ALA A 207 9.79 10.05 9.18
C ALA A 207 10.95 9.06 9.11
N ASN A 208 11.18 8.36 10.23
CA ASN A 208 11.93 7.12 10.29
C ASN A 208 10.95 5.95 10.13
N VAL A 209 11.24 5.07 9.19
CA VAL A 209 10.43 3.88 8.91
C VAL A 209 11.22 2.64 9.30
N ASN A 210 10.80 1.99 10.38
CA ASN A 210 11.42 0.77 10.91
C ASN A 210 10.44 -0.40 10.81
N VAL A 211 10.51 -1.14 9.72
CA VAL A 211 9.59 -2.25 9.44
C VAL A 211 9.72 -3.42 10.43
N THR A 212 10.83 -3.51 11.15
CA THR A 212 11.04 -4.58 12.16
C THR A 212 10.35 -4.27 13.50
N ASN A 213 9.90 -3.03 13.70
CA ASN A 213 9.14 -2.62 14.87
C ASN A 213 7.64 -2.67 14.59
N ALA A 214 7.02 -3.82 14.82
CA ALA A 214 5.58 -4.02 14.56
C ALA A 214 4.66 -3.09 15.37
N ALA A 215 5.11 -2.59 16.53
CA ALA A 215 4.33 -1.69 17.38
C ALA A 215 4.31 -0.25 16.83
N SER A 216 5.37 0.15 16.11
CA SER A 216 5.48 1.50 15.54
C SER A 216 6.42 1.46 14.33
N VAL A 217 5.88 1.10 13.17
CA VAL A 217 6.65 1.05 11.92
C VAL A 217 7.12 2.44 11.50
N VAL A 218 6.29 3.46 11.71
CA VAL A 218 6.56 4.85 11.32
C VAL A 218 6.66 5.72 12.55
N THR A 219 7.70 6.53 12.61
CA THR A 219 7.87 7.56 13.65
C THR A 219 8.26 8.87 12.98
N ALA A 220 7.49 9.94 13.21
CA ALA A 220 7.84 11.26 12.71
C ALA A 220 9.24 11.65 13.22
N SER A 221 10.10 12.17 12.34
CA SER A 221 11.48 12.51 12.70
C SER A 221 11.48 13.59 13.78
N GLY A 222 12.23 13.34 14.87
CA GLY A 222 12.38 14.31 15.97
C GLY A 222 13.01 15.62 15.52
N GLU A 223 13.93 15.56 14.54
CA GLU A 223 14.67 16.72 14.03
C GLU A 223 13.92 17.49 12.94
N ALA A 224 12.85 16.91 12.37
CA ALA A 224 12.07 17.59 11.34
C ALA A 224 11.29 18.76 11.96
N THR A 225 11.36 19.92 11.31
CA THR A 225 10.49 21.05 11.61
C THR A 225 9.11 20.80 11.03
N ALA A 226 8.10 21.37 11.70
CA ALA A 226 6.75 21.37 11.16
C ALA A 226 6.69 22.18 9.85
N THR A 227 6.06 21.62 8.83
CA THR A 227 5.95 22.22 7.50
C THR A 227 4.50 22.11 7.02
N ASP A 228 4.01 23.14 6.35
CA ASP A 228 2.67 23.12 5.78
C ASP A 228 2.63 22.20 4.54
N ILE A 229 1.63 21.32 4.50
CA ILE A 229 1.38 20.48 3.33
C ILE A 229 0.28 21.11 2.48
N THR A 230 0.58 21.46 1.23
CA THR A 230 -0.42 21.84 0.23
C THR A 230 -1.10 20.59 -0.31
N THR A 231 -2.42 20.56 -0.22
CA THR A 231 -3.21 19.37 -0.60
C THR A 231 -3.45 19.29 -2.11
N THR A 232 -3.73 18.09 -2.59
CA THR A 232 -4.26 17.86 -3.95
C THR A 232 -5.72 18.30 -3.99
N ASN A 233 -6.13 18.97 -5.08
CA ASN A 233 -7.53 19.22 -5.36
C ASN A 233 -8.21 17.91 -5.79
N GLY A 234 -9.22 17.52 -5.02
CA GLY A 234 -10.07 16.37 -5.33
C GLY A 234 -11.27 16.77 -6.21
N SER A 235 -12.42 16.14 -5.94
CA SER A 235 -13.65 16.44 -6.68
C SER A 235 -14.37 17.65 -6.10
N PHE A 236 -15.11 18.34 -6.98
CA PHE A 236 -16.11 19.33 -6.60
C PHE A 236 -17.49 18.78 -6.95
N THR A 237 -18.38 18.74 -5.97
CA THR A 237 -19.78 18.39 -6.18
C THR A 237 -20.60 19.66 -6.05
N THR A 238 -21.17 20.14 -7.17
CA THR A 238 -22.04 21.31 -7.19
C THR A 238 -23.31 21.03 -6.40
N ALA A 239 -23.91 22.07 -5.86
CA ALA A 239 -25.24 21.94 -5.23
C ALA A 239 -26.29 21.52 -6.25
N ALA A 240 -27.27 20.72 -5.83
CA ALA A 240 -28.38 20.31 -6.69
C ALA A 240 -29.36 21.47 -6.98
N ASP A 241 -29.44 22.40 -6.04
CA ASP A 241 -30.23 23.63 -6.12
C ASP A 241 -29.61 24.71 -5.22
N PRO A 242 -30.08 26.02 -5.33
CA PRO A 242 -29.52 27.11 -4.54
C PRO A 242 -29.62 26.94 -3.01
N GLU A 243 -30.52 26.11 -2.53
CA GLU A 243 -30.72 25.89 -1.10
C GLU A 243 -29.88 24.74 -0.53
N LYS A 244 -29.17 24.01 -1.41
CA LYS A 244 -28.26 22.94 -1.01
C LYS A 244 -26.80 23.37 -1.06
N ASN A 245 -26.00 22.77 -0.22
CA ASN A 245 -24.59 23.06 -0.14
C ASN A 245 -23.78 22.28 -1.20
N ALA A 246 -22.85 22.95 -1.85
CA ALA A 246 -21.81 22.30 -2.65
C ALA A 246 -20.69 21.77 -1.75
N ILE A 247 -19.95 20.78 -2.23
CA ILE A 247 -18.86 20.15 -1.48
C ILE A 247 -17.58 20.18 -2.32
N SER A 248 -16.52 20.71 -1.74
CA SER A 248 -15.16 20.64 -2.28
C SER A 248 -14.36 19.61 -1.48
N ARG A 249 -13.66 18.70 -2.17
CA ARG A 249 -12.81 17.68 -1.55
C ARG A 249 -11.36 17.92 -1.88
N PHE A 250 -10.51 17.70 -0.89
CA PHE A 250 -9.07 17.81 -0.97
C PHE A 250 -8.45 16.63 -0.24
N SER A 251 -7.26 16.22 -0.65
CA SER A 251 -6.55 15.14 0.03
C SER A 251 -5.04 15.36 0.04
N CYS A 252 -4.38 14.77 1.02
CA CYS A 252 -2.92 14.68 1.05
C CYS A 252 -2.48 13.43 1.80
N ILE A 253 -1.23 13.05 1.60
CA ILE A 253 -0.55 12.03 2.39
C ILE A 253 0.21 12.71 3.51
N ALA A 254 0.03 12.24 4.72
CA ALA A 254 0.70 12.74 5.92
C ALA A 254 1.36 11.59 6.70
N ILE A 255 2.40 11.94 7.44
CA ILE A 255 3.08 10.99 8.32
C ILE A 255 2.22 10.78 9.57
N PRO A 256 1.96 9.53 10.01
CA PRO A 256 1.31 9.24 11.28
C PRO A 256 2.06 9.89 12.44
N GLN A 257 1.39 10.76 13.15
CA GLN A 257 1.95 11.54 14.28
C GLN A 257 0.87 12.17 15.13
N THR A 258 1.19 12.44 16.39
CA THR A 258 0.38 13.31 17.23
C THR A 258 0.82 14.75 17.04
N VAL A 259 -0.06 15.61 16.55
CA VAL A 259 0.16 17.06 16.46
C VAL A 259 -0.43 17.70 17.71
N GLY A 260 0.39 18.47 18.43
CA GLY A 260 0.00 19.06 19.73
C GLY A 260 -1.18 20.04 19.63
N ALA A 261 -1.82 20.29 20.78
CA ALA A 261 -2.89 21.28 20.91
C ALA A 261 -2.44 22.66 20.37
N ASN A 262 -3.34 23.36 19.72
CA ASN A 262 -3.12 24.68 19.11
C ASN A 262 -2.01 24.73 18.03
N THR A 263 -1.64 23.55 17.47
CA THR A 263 -0.57 23.43 16.46
C THR A 263 -1.12 22.97 15.10
N PHE A 264 -2.05 22.01 15.11
CA PHE A 264 -2.66 21.52 13.85
C PHE A 264 -3.58 22.58 13.25
N LYS A 265 -3.35 22.90 11.98
CA LYS A 265 -4.07 23.94 11.26
C LYS A 265 -4.59 23.45 9.94
N VAL A 266 -5.76 23.94 9.55
CA VAL A 266 -6.31 23.81 8.20
C VAL A 266 -6.55 25.22 7.66
N SER A 267 -5.86 25.57 6.58
CA SER A 267 -6.04 26.85 5.92
C SER A 267 -6.71 26.66 4.57
N LEU A 268 -7.74 27.45 4.30
CA LEU A 268 -8.47 27.49 3.04
C LEU A 268 -8.25 28.84 2.36
N MET A 269 -8.00 28.84 1.05
CA MET A 269 -7.83 30.05 0.25
C MET A 269 -8.87 30.08 -0.87
N THR A 270 -9.57 31.19 -0.98
CA THR A 270 -10.39 31.57 -2.14
C THR A 270 -9.72 32.72 -2.89
N ALA A 271 -10.26 33.14 -4.02
CA ALA A 271 -9.71 34.29 -4.81
C ALA A 271 -9.56 35.57 -3.99
N GLY A 272 -10.33 35.77 -2.93
CA GLY A 272 -10.33 37.03 -2.18
C GLY A 272 -10.07 36.90 -0.66
N LYS A 273 -10.05 35.68 -0.10
CA LYS A 273 -9.98 35.49 1.35
C LYS A 273 -9.21 34.22 1.71
N ARG A 274 -8.52 34.29 2.85
CA ARG A 274 -7.96 33.14 3.56
C ARG A 274 -8.76 32.90 4.84
N TYR A 275 -9.06 31.65 5.10
CA TYR A 275 -9.67 31.18 6.33
C TYR A 275 -8.70 30.21 6.98
N GLU A 276 -8.56 30.28 8.30
CA GLU A 276 -7.71 29.38 9.06
C GLU A 276 -8.48 28.84 10.26
N TRP A 277 -8.45 27.53 10.43
CA TRP A 277 -8.91 26.85 11.62
C TRP A 277 -7.70 26.20 12.32
N THR A 278 -7.68 26.27 13.64
CA THR A 278 -6.65 25.65 14.49
C THR A 278 -7.34 24.74 15.49
N SER A 279 -6.86 23.49 15.63
CA SER A 279 -7.38 22.58 16.63
C SER A 279 -6.95 23.01 18.02
N ALA A 280 -7.91 23.12 18.94
CA ALA A 280 -7.63 23.40 20.35
C ALA A 280 -7.06 22.16 21.08
N GLU A 281 -7.36 20.95 20.57
CA GLU A 281 -6.93 19.69 21.14
C GLU A 281 -5.84 19.06 20.28
N PRO A 282 -5.03 18.11 20.82
CA PRO A 282 -4.11 17.33 20.03
C PRO A 282 -4.85 16.54 18.94
N VAL A 283 -4.21 16.38 17.78
CA VAL A 283 -4.75 15.64 16.65
C VAL A 283 -3.85 14.45 16.36
N GLU A 284 -4.44 13.26 16.33
CA GLU A 284 -3.79 12.03 15.87
C GLU A 284 -3.98 11.88 14.34
N LEU A 285 -2.88 11.72 13.61
CA LEU A 285 -2.85 11.50 12.18
C LEU A 285 -2.53 10.05 11.85
#